data_10f0a94d0b5e1f717ca51b60db8fc867
#
_entry.id   10f0a94d0b5e1f717ca51b60db8fc867
#
_cell.length_a   1.000
_cell.length_b   1.000
_cell.length_c   1.000
_cell.angle_alpha   90.00
_cell.angle_beta   90.00
_cell.angle_gamma   90.00
#
_symmetry.space_group_name_H-M   'P 1'
#
loop_
_entity.id
_entity.type
_entity.pdbx_description
1 polymer ?
#
loop_
_entity_poly.entity_id
_entity_poly.type
_entity_poly.pdbx_seq_one_letter_code
_entity_poly.pdbx_strand_id
1 'polypeptide(L)'
;MEAIKTKYDRILLGLCALVALGIGVMLILNILSFNSQFTAPPKAGSKDAANLGPDKSESVAKAATALATPVKRQPLKLPGGRIADLFVSTPVVKTADGQVIALLDETAPQLRPPIANAWLHDNELDLTRDDIAQLDTDGDGYTNLEEYEGKSNPRNRTDVPPFYTKLRYTECIKEPLSLRFAVYNNGEIQLSRSEPKPAKSAFMKEGEVFPVEPRFKIVKVEMREFTEGGTSSQKPFLIIEDSEMKTAPPLEIRLGQTIERPKLSAKIVDELSGKDFTLSEGKEFELPKMPGTKILVSKVSEESVTISFILPGKTDRQEQELKIK
;
A
#
# COMPACT_ATOMS: atom_id res chain seq x y z
N MET A 1 13.93 74.03 -11.88
CA MET A 1 13.07 73.01 -12.61
C MET A 1 12.91 71.68 -11.89
N GLU A 2 13.77 71.28 -10.98
CA GLU A 2 13.65 70.02 -10.25
C GLU A 2 12.54 69.95 -9.19
N ALA A 3 12.22 71.06 -8.55
CA ALA A 3 11.16 71.17 -7.52
C ALA A 3 9.73 70.97 -8.07
N ILE A 4 9.55 71.04 -9.38
CA ILE A 4 8.24 70.83 -10.02
C ILE A 4 8.05 69.35 -10.36
N LYS A 5 9.11 68.60 -10.70
CA LYS A 5 9.05 67.20 -10.97
C LYS A 5 8.63 66.41 -9.73
N THR A 6 9.18 66.64 -8.55
CA THR A 6 8.84 65.99 -7.31
C THR A 6 7.41 66.17 -6.83
N LYS A 7 6.78 67.31 -7.19
CA LYS A 7 5.35 67.49 -6.90
C LYS A 7 4.44 66.75 -7.86
N TYR A 8 4.81 66.60 -9.14
CA TYR A 8 4.04 65.86 -10.12
C TYR A 8 4.04 64.38 -9.81
N ASP A 9 5.18 63.82 -9.42
CA ASP A 9 5.28 62.38 -9.06
C ASP A 9 4.42 62.04 -7.84
N ARG A 10 4.37 62.92 -6.84
CA ARG A 10 3.50 62.77 -5.67
C ARG A 10 2.02 62.89 -5.99
N ILE A 11 1.66 63.81 -6.90
CA ILE A 11 0.27 63.97 -7.36
C ILE A 11 -0.15 62.77 -8.19
N LEU A 12 0.72 62.25 -9.08
CA LEU A 12 0.47 61.08 -9.90
C LEU A 12 0.31 59.82 -9.02
N LEU A 13 1.17 59.65 -8.02
CA LEU A 13 1.11 58.57 -7.08
C LEU A 13 -0.17 58.63 -6.22
N GLY A 14 -0.59 59.82 -5.81
CA GLY A 14 -1.86 60.02 -5.12
C GLY A 14 -3.08 59.69 -6.00
N LEU A 15 -3.01 60.06 -7.30
CA LEU A 15 -4.07 59.73 -8.25
C LEU A 15 -4.17 58.20 -8.49
N CYS A 16 -3.05 57.54 -8.66
CA CYS A 16 -3.01 56.08 -8.80
C CYS A 16 -3.55 55.39 -7.55
N ALA A 17 -3.21 55.87 -6.35
CA ALA A 17 -3.74 55.33 -5.11
C ALA A 17 -5.27 55.51 -5.00
N LEU A 18 -5.80 56.65 -5.41
CA LEU A 18 -7.24 56.93 -5.45
C LEU A 18 -7.97 56.00 -6.44
N VAL A 19 -7.40 55.77 -7.62
CA VAL A 19 -7.97 54.86 -8.63
C VAL A 19 -7.95 53.43 -8.11
N ALA A 20 -6.86 52.98 -7.51
CA ALA A 20 -6.76 51.64 -6.91
C ALA A 20 -7.79 51.45 -5.78
N LEU A 21 -7.97 52.46 -4.94
CA LEU A 21 -8.95 52.45 -3.87
C LEU A 21 -10.40 52.40 -4.43
N GLY A 22 -10.68 53.15 -5.50
CA GLY A 22 -11.95 53.12 -6.21
C GLY A 22 -12.27 51.75 -6.81
N ILE A 23 -11.28 51.09 -7.44
CA ILE A 23 -11.41 49.73 -7.96
C ILE A 23 -11.64 48.72 -6.81
N GLY A 24 -10.93 48.86 -5.70
CA GLY A 24 -11.09 48.01 -4.53
C GLY A 24 -12.50 48.12 -3.94
N VAL A 25 -13.03 49.30 -3.79
CA VAL A 25 -14.42 49.55 -3.32
C VAL A 25 -15.43 48.98 -4.31
N MET A 26 -15.22 49.16 -5.61
CA MET A 26 -16.10 48.58 -6.63
C MET A 26 -16.14 47.07 -6.61
N LEU A 27 -14.99 46.40 -6.40
CA LEU A 27 -14.89 44.97 -6.27
C LEU A 27 -15.61 44.46 -5.01
N ILE A 28 -15.45 45.15 -3.88
CA ILE A 28 -16.13 44.79 -2.63
C ILE A 28 -17.65 44.92 -2.79
N LEU A 29 -18.13 46.02 -3.40
CA LEU A 29 -19.55 46.21 -3.65
C LEU A 29 -20.11 45.15 -4.62
N ASN A 30 -19.33 44.75 -5.60
CA ASN A 30 -19.72 43.69 -6.55
C ASN A 30 -19.81 42.32 -5.86
N ILE A 31 -18.88 42.01 -4.97
CA ILE A 31 -18.90 40.76 -4.16
C ILE A 31 -20.12 40.74 -3.22
N LEU A 32 -20.41 41.88 -2.57
CA LEU A 32 -21.56 41.99 -1.67
C LEU A 32 -22.89 41.89 -2.43
N SER A 33 -22.97 42.48 -3.62
CA SER A 33 -24.17 42.37 -4.48
C SER A 33 -24.33 40.97 -5.10
N PHE A 34 -23.21 40.29 -5.40
CA PHE A 34 -23.21 38.90 -5.90
C PHE A 34 -23.84 37.96 -4.88
N ASN A 35 -23.42 38.08 -3.62
CA ASN A 35 -23.96 37.24 -2.55
C ASN A 35 -25.47 37.43 -2.33
N SER A 36 -25.99 38.66 -2.52
CA SER A 36 -27.41 38.94 -2.38
C SER A 36 -28.26 38.42 -3.55
N GLN A 37 -27.69 38.24 -4.73
CA GLN A 37 -28.37 37.65 -5.89
C GLN A 37 -28.58 36.12 -5.74
N PHE A 38 -27.73 35.45 -4.99
CA PHE A 38 -27.81 33.99 -4.80
C PHE A 38 -28.41 33.58 -3.45
N THR A 39 -28.51 34.48 -2.48
CA THR A 39 -29.06 34.19 -1.14
C THR A 39 -30.50 34.64 -0.97
N ALA A 40 -31.15 35.17 -2.00
CA ALA A 40 -32.56 35.42 -1.90
C ALA A 40 -33.31 34.05 -1.85
N PRO A 41 -33.77 33.57 -0.68
CA PRO A 41 -34.74 32.50 -0.70
C PRO A 41 -35.92 32.96 -1.56
N PRO A 42 -36.54 32.07 -2.36
CA PRO A 42 -37.75 32.42 -3.02
C PRO A 42 -38.68 32.98 -1.93
N LYS A 43 -39.18 34.21 -2.13
CA LYS A 43 -40.12 34.82 -1.18
C LYS A 43 -41.22 33.84 -0.92
N ALA A 44 -41.11 33.08 0.16
CA ALA A 44 -42.23 32.38 0.74
C ALA A 44 -43.24 33.42 1.18
N GLY A 45 -44.23 33.69 0.35
CA GLY A 45 -45.21 34.70 0.72
C GLY A 45 -45.92 35.38 -0.46
N SER A 46 -46.16 34.68 -1.55
CA SER A 46 -47.35 34.92 -2.29
C SER A 46 -48.51 34.40 -1.44
N LYS A 47 -49.48 35.28 -1.12
CA LYS A 47 -50.67 34.86 -0.40
C LYS A 47 -51.52 33.80 -1.16
N ASP A 48 -51.08 33.47 -2.36
CA ASP A 48 -51.61 32.41 -3.20
C ASP A 48 -51.05 30.98 -2.87
N ALA A 49 -49.96 30.92 -2.08
CA ALA A 49 -49.43 29.62 -1.63
C ALA A 49 -50.33 28.93 -0.58
N ALA A 50 -51.24 29.69 0.05
CA ALA A 50 -52.17 29.14 1.04
C ALA A 50 -53.41 28.45 0.39
N ASN A 51 -53.53 28.49 -0.94
CA ASN A 51 -54.68 27.93 -1.69
C ASN A 51 -54.28 26.88 -2.73
N LEU A 52 -53.18 26.21 -2.52
CA LEU A 52 -52.90 24.96 -3.20
C LEU A 52 -53.82 23.92 -2.59
N GLY A 53 -54.99 23.70 -3.20
CA GLY A 53 -55.93 22.68 -2.78
C GLY A 53 -55.24 21.31 -2.72
N PRO A 54 -55.77 20.34 -1.99
CA PRO A 54 -55.18 19.02 -1.77
C PRO A 54 -54.74 18.31 -3.08
N ASP A 55 -55.40 18.59 -4.17
CA ASP A 55 -55.05 18.04 -5.50
C ASP A 55 -53.70 18.48 -6.04
N LYS A 56 -53.20 19.70 -5.69
CA LYS A 56 -51.89 20.17 -6.17
C LYS A 56 -50.74 19.63 -5.35
N SER A 57 -50.95 19.39 -4.06
CA SER A 57 -49.95 18.77 -3.22
C SER A 57 -49.70 17.31 -3.63
N GLU A 58 -50.73 16.62 -4.02
CA GLU A 58 -50.65 15.26 -4.54
C GLU A 58 -49.96 15.20 -5.90
N SER A 59 -50.20 16.15 -6.78
CA SER A 59 -49.49 16.24 -8.07
C SER A 59 -48.01 16.56 -7.91
N VAL A 60 -47.61 17.42 -6.95
CA VAL A 60 -46.23 17.70 -6.64
C VAL A 60 -45.55 16.49 -6.00
N ALA A 61 -46.23 15.79 -5.09
CA ALA A 61 -45.69 14.57 -4.50
C ALA A 61 -45.51 13.46 -5.55
N LYS A 62 -46.44 13.30 -6.49
CA LYS A 62 -46.34 12.37 -7.63
C LYS A 62 -45.19 12.76 -8.56
N ALA A 63 -45.03 14.04 -8.85
CA ALA A 63 -43.90 14.51 -9.67
C ALA A 63 -42.54 14.29 -8.97
N ALA A 64 -42.45 14.55 -7.67
CA ALA A 64 -41.24 14.30 -6.89
C ALA A 64 -40.89 12.81 -6.84
N THR A 65 -41.89 11.94 -6.66
CA THR A 65 -41.71 10.49 -6.67
C THR A 65 -41.32 9.98 -8.08
N ALA A 66 -41.91 10.55 -9.14
CA ALA A 66 -41.53 10.22 -10.51
C ALA A 66 -40.13 10.63 -10.87
N LEU A 67 -39.65 11.79 -10.34
CA LEU A 67 -38.23 12.25 -10.49
C LEU A 67 -37.25 11.43 -9.66
N ALA A 68 -37.68 10.94 -8.50
CA ALA A 68 -36.84 10.10 -7.63
C ALA A 68 -36.77 8.63 -8.11
N THR A 69 -37.71 8.18 -8.94
CA THR A 69 -37.72 6.84 -9.52
C THR A 69 -36.92 6.83 -10.82
N PRO A 70 -35.83 6.00 -10.90
CA PRO A 70 -35.07 5.88 -12.14
C PRO A 70 -36.02 5.51 -13.28
N VAL A 71 -36.09 6.35 -14.30
CA VAL A 71 -36.87 6.05 -15.50
C VAL A 71 -36.28 4.82 -16.15
N LYS A 72 -36.95 3.67 -16.05
CA LYS A 72 -36.57 2.48 -16.82
C LYS A 72 -36.71 2.85 -18.28
N ARG A 73 -35.61 2.99 -18.98
CA ARG A 73 -35.59 3.21 -20.42
C ARG A 73 -36.34 2.06 -21.10
N GLN A 74 -37.43 2.37 -21.75
CA GLN A 74 -38.10 1.39 -22.58
C GLN A 74 -37.44 1.43 -23.96
N PRO A 75 -37.06 0.29 -24.52
CA PRO A 75 -36.52 0.24 -25.88
C PRO A 75 -37.53 0.76 -26.86
N LEU A 76 -37.08 1.60 -27.79
CA LEU A 76 -37.96 2.12 -28.84
C LEU A 76 -38.34 0.98 -29.80
N LYS A 77 -39.64 0.69 -29.90
CA LYS A 77 -40.15 -0.28 -30.88
C LYS A 77 -40.37 0.40 -32.23
N LEU A 78 -39.59 -0.01 -33.21
CA LEU A 78 -39.72 0.43 -34.61
C LEU A 78 -40.79 -0.37 -35.33
N PRO A 79 -41.31 0.15 -36.45
CA PRO A 79 -42.20 -0.60 -37.34
C PRO A 79 -41.60 -1.93 -37.76
N GLY A 80 -42.33 -3.02 -37.68
CA GLY A 80 -41.86 -4.38 -37.95
C GLY A 80 -41.28 -5.12 -36.75
N GLY A 81 -41.49 -4.61 -35.51
CA GLY A 81 -41.13 -5.29 -34.27
C GLY A 81 -39.61 -5.21 -33.90
N ARG A 82 -38.83 -4.46 -34.67
CA ARG A 82 -37.41 -4.22 -34.34
C ARG A 82 -37.31 -3.33 -33.13
N ILE A 83 -36.43 -3.72 -32.21
CA ILE A 83 -36.09 -2.91 -31.03
C ILE A 83 -34.86 -2.07 -31.41
N ALA A 84 -34.95 -0.74 -31.26
CA ALA A 84 -33.83 0.15 -31.33
C ALA A 84 -33.51 0.62 -29.94
N ASP A 85 -32.26 0.37 -29.47
CA ASP A 85 -31.79 0.97 -28.25
C ASP A 85 -31.56 2.46 -28.45
N LEU A 86 -31.89 3.23 -27.41
CA LEU A 86 -31.55 4.66 -27.38
C LEU A 86 -30.04 4.80 -27.57
N PHE A 87 -29.62 5.79 -28.35
CA PHE A 87 -28.21 6.09 -28.54
C PHE A 87 -27.53 6.28 -27.17
N VAL A 88 -26.74 5.32 -26.78
CA VAL A 88 -25.77 5.46 -25.69
C VAL A 88 -24.47 5.88 -26.37
N SER A 89 -23.98 7.06 -26.04
CA SER A 89 -22.68 7.51 -26.52
C SER A 89 -21.60 6.56 -25.94
N THR A 90 -20.95 5.82 -26.80
CA THR A 90 -19.82 4.98 -26.42
C THR A 90 -18.54 5.74 -26.71
N PRO A 91 -17.66 5.98 -25.73
CA PRO A 91 -16.38 6.60 -25.97
C PRO A 91 -15.52 5.66 -26.81
N VAL A 92 -14.92 6.19 -27.89
CA VAL A 92 -14.08 5.44 -28.80
C VAL A 92 -12.76 6.16 -29.04
N VAL A 93 -11.70 5.39 -29.25
CA VAL A 93 -10.39 5.89 -29.71
C VAL A 93 -10.12 5.36 -31.10
N LYS A 94 -9.66 6.22 -31.99
CA LYS A 94 -9.14 5.83 -33.28
C LYS A 94 -7.62 5.72 -33.19
N THR A 95 -7.09 4.53 -33.46
CA THR A 95 -5.66 4.25 -33.46
C THR A 95 -4.98 4.79 -34.74
N ALA A 96 -3.66 4.83 -34.76
CA ALA A 96 -2.88 5.35 -35.88
C ALA A 96 -3.08 4.51 -37.18
N ASP A 97 -3.34 3.22 -37.04
CA ASP A 97 -3.67 2.29 -38.10
C ASP A 97 -5.12 2.37 -38.60
N GLY A 98 -5.91 3.27 -37.98
CA GLY A 98 -7.29 3.56 -38.37
C GLY A 98 -8.36 2.68 -37.71
N GLN A 99 -7.99 1.77 -36.79
CA GLN A 99 -8.96 0.99 -36.02
C GLN A 99 -9.71 1.87 -35.05
N VAL A 100 -10.98 1.53 -34.81
CA VAL A 100 -11.82 2.19 -33.81
C VAL A 100 -12.06 1.24 -32.65
N ILE A 101 -11.56 1.61 -31.48
CA ILE A 101 -11.66 0.83 -30.25
C ILE A 101 -12.66 1.48 -29.32
N ALA A 102 -13.67 0.72 -28.90
CA ALA A 102 -14.64 1.14 -27.90
C ALA A 102 -14.03 0.97 -26.51
N LEU A 103 -13.94 2.05 -25.74
CA LEU A 103 -13.22 2.06 -24.46
C LEU A 103 -13.92 1.27 -23.34
N LEU A 104 -15.25 1.18 -23.42
CA LEU A 104 -16.06 0.50 -22.41
C LEU A 104 -16.44 -0.95 -22.81
N ASP A 105 -15.92 -1.43 -23.93
CA ASP A 105 -16.12 -2.82 -24.37
C ASP A 105 -14.96 -3.68 -23.82
N GLU A 106 -15.29 -4.58 -22.89
CA GLU A 106 -14.33 -5.50 -22.27
C GLU A 106 -13.69 -6.47 -23.27
N THR A 107 -14.32 -6.69 -24.43
CA THR A 107 -13.82 -7.56 -25.50
C THR A 107 -12.89 -6.83 -26.47
N ALA A 108 -12.85 -5.50 -26.41
CA ALA A 108 -11.99 -4.69 -27.25
C ALA A 108 -10.51 -4.86 -26.92
N PRO A 109 -9.61 -4.76 -27.90
CA PRO A 109 -8.18 -4.78 -27.65
C PRO A 109 -7.77 -3.71 -26.63
N GLN A 110 -6.91 -4.08 -25.69
CA GLN A 110 -6.37 -3.12 -24.73
C GLN A 110 -5.39 -2.16 -25.42
N LEU A 111 -5.57 -0.87 -25.23
CA LEU A 111 -4.69 0.18 -25.75
C LEU A 111 -3.34 0.18 -25.04
N ARG A 112 -3.32 -0.10 -23.76
CA ARG A 112 -2.14 -0.05 -22.88
C ARG A 112 -2.12 -1.27 -21.95
N PRO A 113 -1.83 -2.46 -22.45
CA PRO A 113 -1.78 -3.65 -21.61
C PRO A 113 -0.76 -3.49 -20.47
N PRO A 114 -1.05 -4.02 -19.27
CA PRO A 114 -2.21 -4.84 -18.90
C PRO A 114 -3.44 -4.03 -18.42
N ILE A 115 -3.44 -2.70 -18.52
CA ILE A 115 -4.48 -1.83 -17.97
C ILE A 115 -5.72 -1.87 -18.88
N ALA A 116 -6.90 -2.02 -18.26
CA ALA A 116 -8.17 -2.00 -18.97
C ALA A 116 -8.48 -0.61 -19.54
N ASN A 117 -9.00 -0.56 -20.78
CA ASN A 117 -9.37 0.70 -21.44
C ASN A 117 -10.40 1.51 -20.63
N ALA A 118 -11.39 0.83 -20.05
CA ALA A 118 -12.40 1.46 -19.21
C ALA A 118 -11.77 2.15 -17.99
N TRP A 119 -10.82 1.52 -17.33
CA TRP A 119 -10.15 2.11 -16.17
C TRP A 119 -9.35 3.36 -16.54
N LEU A 120 -8.63 3.33 -17.67
CA LEU A 120 -7.93 4.50 -18.19
C LEU A 120 -8.88 5.65 -18.50
N HIS A 121 -10.03 5.35 -19.10
CA HIS A 121 -11.06 6.32 -19.44
C HIS A 121 -11.72 6.91 -18.17
N ASP A 122 -12.12 6.06 -17.22
CA ASP A 122 -12.85 6.48 -16.02
C ASP A 122 -11.99 7.33 -15.10
N ASN A 123 -10.66 7.11 -15.12
CA ASN A 123 -9.70 7.94 -14.41
C ASN A 123 -9.19 9.11 -15.27
N GLU A 124 -9.76 9.36 -16.46
CA GLU A 124 -9.42 10.45 -17.36
C GLU A 124 -7.90 10.52 -17.67
N LEU A 125 -7.24 9.36 -17.80
CA LEU A 125 -5.83 9.29 -18.13
C LEU A 125 -5.61 9.49 -19.63
N ASP A 126 -4.44 10.02 -19.99
CA ASP A 126 -4.11 10.30 -21.40
C ASP A 126 -3.84 9.01 -22.19
N LEU A 127 -4.85 8.55 -22.91
CA LEU A 127 -4.81 7.35 -23.73
C LEU A 127 -3.81 7.43 -24.91
N THR A 128 -3.35 8.63 -25.26
CA THR A 128 -2.42 8.82 -26.39
C THR A 128 -0.97 8.51 -25.99
N ARG A 129 -0.67 8.49 -24.71
CA ARG A 129 0.67 8.23 -24.18
C ARG A 129 0.96 6.75 -24.07
N ASP A 130 2.07 6.32 -24.68
CA ASP A 130 2.51 4.92 -24.62
C ASP A 130 3.06 4.54 -23.24
N ASP A 131 3.60 5.51 -22.51
CA ASP A 131 4.21 5.36 -21.18
C ASP A 131 3.24 5.56 -20.02
N ILE A 132 1.92 5.71 -20.28
CA ILE A 132 0.91 6.04 -19.26
C ILE A 132 0.93 5.08 -18.06
N ALA A 133 1.24 3.80 -18.29
CA ALA A 133 1.34 2.79 -17.25
C ALA A 133 2.45 3.07 -16.23
N GLN A 134 3.57 3.65 -16.69
CA GLN A 134 4.75 3.95 -15.86
C GLN A 134 4.71 5.33 -15.22
N LEU A 135 3.74 6.17 -15.61
CA LEU A 135 3.60 7.50 -15.01
C LEU A 135 2.99 7.41 -13.62
N ASP A 136 3.43 8.31 -12.77
CA ASP A 136 2.84 8.66 -11.50
C ASP A 136 2.04 9.96 -11.73
N THR A 137 0.71 9.83 -11.89
CA THR A 137 -0.12 10.94 -12.36
C THR A 137 -0.39 11.97 -11.27
N ASP A 138 -0.52 11.55 -10.00
CA ASP A 138 -0.79 12.46 -8.87
C ASP A 138 0.45 12.78 -8.01
N GLY A 139 1.58 12.07 -8.27
CA GLY A 139 2.87 12.33 -7.63
C GLY A 139 2.97 11.79 -6.21
N ASP A 140 2.33 10.67 -5.91
CA ASP A 140 2.39 10.01 -4.61
C ASP A 140 3.53 8.98 -4.49
N GLY A 141 4.11 8.58 -5.62
CA GLY A 141 5.22 7.63 -5.74
C GLY A 141 4.81 6.26 -6.27
N TYR A 142 3.52 6.06 -6.59
CA TYR A 142 3.04 4.88 -7.28
C TYR A 142 2.76 5.18 -8.74
N THR A 143 3.01 4.23 -9.60
CA THR A 143 2.70 4.35 -11.03
C THR A 143 1.23 4.00 -11.27
N ASN A 144 0.66 4.52 -12.37
CA ASN A 144 -0.72 4.18 -12.74
C ASN A 144 -0.95 2.67 -12.86
N LEU A 145 0.07 1.89 -13.24
CA LEU A 145 -0.01 0.43 -13.27
C LEU A 145 -0.13 -0.16 -11.87
N GLU A 146 0.70 0.30 -10.94
CA GLU A 146 0.65 -0.17 -9.56
C GLU A 146 -0.68 0.18 -8.89
N GLU A 147 -1.23 1.33 -9.24
CA GLU A 147 -2.53 1.76 -8.76
C GLU A 147 -3.69 0.97 -9.38
N TYR A 148 -3.60 0.66 -10.67
CA TYR A 148 -4.54 -0.24 -11.31
C TYR A 148 -4.57 -1.62 -10.64
N GLU A 149 -3.39 -2.21 -10.39
CA GLU A 149 -3.25 -3.50 -9.69
C GLU A 149 -3.70 -3.41 -8.23
N GLY A 150 -3.37 -2.29 -7.56
CA GLY A 150 -3.72 -2.00 -6.17
C GLY A 150 -5.17 -1.55 -5.96
N LYS A 151 -5.90 -1.25 -7.05
CA LYS A 151 -7.28 -0.73 -7.05
C LYS A 151 -7.42 0.61 -6.34
N SER A 152 -6.41 1.47 -6.44
CA SER A 152 -6.42 2.86 -5.98
C SER A 152 -6.72 3.82 -7.12
N ASN A 153 -6.94 5.09 -6.79
CA ASN A 153 -7.29 6.12 -7.74
C ASN A 153 -6.05 6.93 -8.15
N PRO A 154 -5.60 6.87 -9.43
CA PRO A 154 -4.36 7.51 -9.91
C PRO A 154 -4.40 9.03 -9.98
N ARG A 155 -5.48 9.64 -9.50
CA ARG A 155 -5.64 11.10 -9.38
C ARG A 155 -5.84 11.55 -7.94
N ASN A 156 -5.74 10.64 -6.98
CA ASN A 156 -5.94 10.93 -5.58
C ASN A 156 -4.74 10.49 -4.75
N ARG A 157 -3.82 11.39 -4.51
CA ARG A 157 -2.58 11.26 -3.74
C ARG A 157 -2.72 10.57 -2.37
N THR A 158 -3.93 10.49 -1.84
CA THR A 158 -4.20 9.88 -0.53
C THR A 158 -4.78 8.47 -0.62
N ASP A 159 -5.18 8.06 -1.83
CA ASP A 159 -5.69 6.72 -2.11
C ASP A 159 -4.60 5.90 -2.79
N VAL A 160 -3.75 5.31 -1.98
CA VAL A 160 -2.52 4.62 -2.42
C VAL A 160 -2.66 3.11 -2.39
N PRO A 161 -1.92 2.38 -3.26
CA PRO A 161 -1.81 0.94 -3.16
C PRO A 161 -1.21 0.48 -1.82
N PRO A 162 -1.33 -0.81 -1.47
CA PRO A 162 -0.71 -1.31 -0.26
C PRO A 162 0.79 -1.06 -0.23
N PHE A 163 1.31 -0.50 0.86
CA PHE A 163 2.71 -0.07 0.99
C PHE A 163 3.74 -1.17 0.67
N TYR A 164 3.40 -2.43 0.93
CA TYR A 164 4.30 -3.56 0.70
C TYR A 164 4.58 -3.81 -0.78
N THR A 165 3.81 -3.24 -1.70
CA THR A 165 4.08 -3.31 -3.15
C THR A 165 5.36 -2.56 -3.53
N LYS A 166 5.79 -1.62 -2.69
CA LYS A 166 7.05 -0.86 -2.82
C LYS A 166 8.20 -1.41 -1.97
N LEU A 167 7.99 -2.52 -1.29
CA LEU A 167 9.06 -3.21 -0.56
C LEU A 167 9.68 -4.28 -1.45
N ARG A 168 10.99 -4.22 -1.63
CA ARG A 168 11.78 -5.21 -2.38
C ARG A 168 12.67 -6.00 -1.44
N TYR A 169 12.52 -7.31 -1.45
CA TYR A 169 13.49 -8.22 -0.87
C TYR A 169 14.61 -8.45 -1.88
N THR A 170 15.80 -7.94 -1.60
CA THR A 170 16.91 -7.89 -2.58
C THR A 170 18.00 -8.90 -2.30
N GLU A 171 18.23 -9.26 -1.04
CA GLU A 171 19.34 -10.12 -0.65
C GLU A 171 19.06 -10.86 0.66
N CYS A 172 19.44 -12.14 0.70
CA CYS A 172 19.53 -12.91 1.94
C CYS A 172 20.98 -12.93 2.44
N ILE A 173 21.23 -12.23 3.53
CA ILE A 173 22.56 -12.22 4.16
C ILE A 173 22.63 -13.41 5.12
N LYS A 174 23.59 -14.29 4.90
CA LYS A 174 23.83 -15.48 5.72
C LYS A 174 25.08 -15.30 6.58
N GLU A 175 24.90 -15.24 7.87
CA GLU A 175 26.01 -15.34 8.82
C GLU A 175 26.19 -16.81 9.19
N PRO A 176 27.32 -17.43 8.85
CA PRO A 176 27.53 -18.85 9.12
C PRO A 176 27.55 -19.11 10.62
N LEU A 177 26.80 -20.11 11.04
CA LEU A 177 26.80 -20.59 12.41
C LEU A 177 26.69 -22.10 12.39
N SER A 178 27.63 -22.77 13.05
CA SER A 178 27.59 -24.22 13.21
C SER A 178 27.79 -24.61 14.67
N LEU A 179 26.98 -25.57 15.10
CA LEU A 179 26.98 -26.10 16.46
C LEU A 179 27.37 -27.57 16.43
N ARG A 180 28.24 -27.97 17.36
CA ARG A 180 28.66 -29.36 17.54
C ARG A 180 28.39 -29.81 18.96
N PHE A 181 27.64 -30.89 19.13
CA PHE A 181 27.51 -31.57 20.40
C PHE A 181 28.76 -32.46 20.57
N ALA A 182 29.71 -32.00 21.35
CA ALA A 182 31.06 -32.58 21.40
C ALA A 182 31.19 -33.66 22.45
N VAL A 183 30.69 -33.44 23.68
CA VAL A 183 30.84 -34.35 24.82
C VAL A 183 29.53 -34.39 25.62
N TYR A 184 29.21 -35.57 26.12
CA TYR A 184 28.19 -35.81 27.15
C TYR A 184 28.70 -36.77 28.18
N ASN A 185 28.81 -36.32 29.42
CA ASN A 185 29.29 -37.16 30.51
C ASN A 185 28.65 -36.70 31.84
N ASN A 186 28.05 -37.66 32.61
CA ASN A 186 27.47 -37.38 33.91
C ASN A 186 26.55 -36.14 33.99
N GLY A 187 25.75 -35.91 32.93
CA GLY A 187 24.86 -34.72 32.85
C GLY A 187 25.55 -33.45 32.44
N GLU A 188 26.86 -33.43 32.22
CA GLU A 188 27.59 -32.32 31.62
C GLU A 188 27.61 -32.44 30.09
N ILE A 189 27.26 -31.34 29.44
CA ILE A 189 27.11 -31.18 28.00
C ILE A 189 28.17 -30.22 27.50
N GLN A 190 29.03 -30.65 26.59
CA GLN A 190 29.92 -29.74 25.87
C GLN A 190 29.29 -29.42 24.50
N LEU A 191 28.90 -28.17 24.35
CA LEU A 191 28.47 -27.61 23.07
C LEU A 191 29.56 -26.67 22.53
N SER A 192 29.86 -26.80 21.27
CA SER A 192 30.87 -26.01 20.58
C SER A 192 30.23 -25.26 19.41
N ARG A 193 30.56 -23.98 19.27
CA ARG A 193 30.32 -23.20 18.06
C ARG A 193 31.59 -23.28 17.21
N SER A 194 31.49 -23.88 16.04
CA SER A 194 32.63 -24.03 15.11
C SER A 194 32.76 -22.85 14.15
N GLU A 195 31.63 -22.26 13.76
CA GLU A 195 31.54 -21.05 12.95
C GLU A 195 30.67 -20.00 13.67
N PRO A 196 31.01 -18.69 13.59
CA PRO A 196 32.21 -18.11 13.01
C PRO A 196 33.44 -18.40 13.86
N LYS A 197 34.62 -18.42 13.20
CA LYS A 197 35.92 -18.60 13.89
C LYS A 197 36.28 -17.37 14.72
N PRO A 198 37.04 -17.55 15.83
CA PRO A 198 37.53 -18.81 16.34
C PRO A 198 36.43 -19.65 16.98
N ALA A 199 36.61 -20.99 16.90
CA ALA A 199 35.71 -21.91 17.57
C ALA A 199 35.71 -21.66 19.08
N LYS A 200 34.52 -21.72 19.69
CA LYS A 200 34.36 -21.53 21.14
C LYS A 200 33.45 -22.64 21.68
N SER A 201 33.72 -23.12 22.86
CA SER A 201 32.95 -24.15 23.53
C SER A 201 32.68 -23.81 24.99
N ALA A 202 31.62 -24.36 25.54
CA ALA A 202 31.30 -24.28 26.95
C ALA A 202 30.71 -25.61 27.42
N PHE A 203 30.92 -25.91 28.72
CA PHE A 203 30.27 -26.96 29.43
C PHE A 203 29.01 -26.43 30.10
N MET A 204 27.93 -27.17 30.04
CA MET A 204 26.59 -26.76 30.50
C MET A 204 25.79 -27.96 30.98
N LYS A 205 24.69 -27.65 31.65
CA LYS A 205 23.67 -28.61 32.07
C LYS A 205 22.34 -28.37 31.37
N GLU A 206 21.44 -29.30 31.49
CA GLU A 206 20.07 -29.13 31.03
C GLU A 206 19.43 -27.89 31.65
N GLY A 207 18.66 -27.14 30.86
CA GLY A 207 18.00 -25.90 31.26
C GLY A 207 18.86 -24.63 31.12
N GLU A 208 20.18 -24.75 30.91
CA GLU A 208 21.10 -23.62 30.80
C GLU A 208 21.11 -23.04 29.38
N VAL A 209 21.45 -21.73 29.30
CA VAL A 209 21.65 -21.02 28.06
C VAL A 209 23.09 -21.14 27.62
N PHE A 210 23.35 -21.38 26.33
CA PHE A 210 24.70 -21.49 25.79
C PHE A 210 25.43 -20.14 25.82
N PRO A 211 26.45 -19.96 26.68
CA PRO A 211 27.05 -18.64 26.91
C PRO A 211 27.83 -18.08 25.73
N VAL A 212 28.22 -18.94 24.77
CA VAL A 212 28.91 -18.52 23.53
C VAL A 212 27.92 -17.97 22.52
N GLU A 213 26.70 -18.48 22.54
CA GLU A 213 25.61 -18.07 21.64
C GLU A 213 24.29 -18.08 22.41
N PRO A 214 23.95 -17.00 23.12
CA PRO A 214 22.85 -16.96 24.10
C PRO A 214 21.44 -17.20 23.55
N ARG A 215 21.28 -17.20 22.23
CA ARG A 215 20.02 -17.56 21.59
C ARG A 215 19.64 -19.02 21.78
N PHE A 216 20.61 -19.90 22.09
CA PHE A 216 20.40 -21.33 22.26
C PHE A 216 20.28 -21.71 23.73
N LYS A 217 19.16 -22.35 24.08
CA LYS A 217 18.93 -22.91 25.40
C LYS A 217 18.89 -24.41 25.31
N ILE A 218 19.62 -25.07 26.18
CA ILE A 218 19.60 -26.51 26.34
C ILE A 218 18.24 -26.91 26.96
N VAL A 219 17.48 -27.75 26.29
CA VAL A 219 16.24 -28.29 26.83
C VAL A 219 16.51 -29.53 27.65
N LYS A 220 17.04 -30.55 27.00
CA LYS A 220 17.37 -31.87 27.60
C LYS A 220 18.28 -32.67 26.70
N VAL A 221 18.82 -33.77 27.25
CA VAL A 221 19.47 -34.85 26.48
C VAL A 221 18.63 -36.09 26.55
N GLU A 222 18.34 -36.69 25.44
CA GLU A 222 17.60 -37.94 25.34
C GLU A 222 18.51 -39.07 24.80
N MET A 223 18.49 -40.24 25.48
CA MET A 223 19.12 -41.41 24.97
C MET A 223 18.16 -42.08 23.98
N ARG A 224 18.57 -42.20 22.74
CA ARG A 224 17.76 -42.85 21.69
C ARG A 224 18.55 -43.95 21.01
N GLU A 225 17.86 -45.01 20.60
CA GLU A 225 18.44 -46.06 19.78
C GLU A 225 18.80 -45.50 18.39
N PHE A 226 20.03 -45.69 17.98
CA PHE A 226 20.53 -45.25 16.71
C PHE A 226 21.29 -46.37 16.03
N THR A 227 20.90 -46.71 14.79
CA THR A 227 21.50 -47.79 14.01
C THR A 227 22.48 -47.19 13.00
N GLU A 228 23.72 -47.62 13.06
CA GLU A 228 24.79 -47.22 12.14
C GLU A 228 25.55 -48.46 11.69
N GLY A 229 25.68 -48.66 10.37
CA GLY A 229 26.38 -49.84 9.84
C GLY A 229 25.81 -51.17 10.25
N GLY A 230 24.50 -51.25 10.53
CA GLY A 230 23.82 -52.49 10.97
C GLY A 230 23.93 -52.77 12.47
N THR A 231 24.58 -51.94 13.27
CA THR A 231 24.67 -52.07 14.73
C THR A 231 23.82 -51.00 15.41
N SER A 232 22.87 -51.40 16.25
CA SER A 232 22.06 -50.50 17.08
C SER A 232 22.78 -50.22 18.40
N SER A 233 22.86 -48.97 18.77
CA SER A 233 23.41 -48.50 20.05
C SER A 233 22.66 -47.28 20.59
N GLN A 234 22.62 -47.14 21.90
CA GLN A 234 22.06 -45.95 22.55
C GLN A 234 23.01 -44.78 22.34
N LYS A 235 22.48 -43.72 21.73
CA LYS A 235 23.23 -42.46 21.50
C LYS A 235 22.52 -41.29 22.17
N PRO A 236 23.25 -40.35 22.78
CA PRO A 236 22.65 -39.13 23.31
C PRO A 236 22.30 -38.13 22.18
N PHE A 237 21.09 -37.62 22.24
CA PHE A 237 20.57 -36.55 21.39
C PHE A 237 20.32 -35.33 22.26
N LEU A 238 20.96 -34.24 21.92
CA LEU A 238 20.79 -32.94 22.55
C LEU A 238 19.65 -32.17 21.90
N ILE A 239 18.69 -31.76 22.70
CA ILE A 239 17.55 -30.95 22.26
C ILE A 239 17.78 -29.51 22.70
N ILE A 240 17.78 -28.61 21.73
CA ILE A 240 18.08 -27.17 21.91
C ILE A 240 16.93 -26.34 21.39
N GLU A 241 16.52 -25.35 22.17
CA GLU A 241 15.58 -24.32 21.77
C GLU A 241 16.35 -23.11 21.23
N ASP A 242 15.90 -22.57 20.09
CA ASP A 242 16.45 -21.35 19.47
C ASP A 242 15.49 -20.17 19.73
N SER A 243 15.86 -19.23 20.59
CA SER A 243 15.02 -18.12 20.99
C SER A 243 14.76 -17.10 19.86
N GLU A 244 15.59 -17.09 18.81
CA GLU A 244 15.39 -16.26 17.62
C GLU A 244 14.41 -16.88 16.62
N MET A 245 14.15 -18.20 16.73
CA MET A 245 13.24 -18.94 15.83
C MET A 245 12.15 -19.66 16.62
N LYS A 246 11.34 -18.92 17.34
CA LYS A 246 10.30 -19.44 18.25
C LYS A 246 9.24 -20.30 17.58
N THR A 247 9.04 -20.13 16.28
CA THR A 247 8.07 -20.92 15.49
C THR A 247 8.64 -22.20 14.92
N ALA A 248 9.98 -22.38 14.96
CA ALA A 248 10.63 -23.58 14.48
C ALA A 248 10.65 -24.68 15.56
N PRO A 249 10.62 -25.97 15.18
CA PRO A 249 10.80 -27.05 16.14
C PRO A 249 12.17 -26.97 16.80
N PRO A 250 12.32 -27.50 18.04
CA PRO A 250 13.62 -27.58 18.69
C PRO A 250 14.65 -28.29 17.82
N LEU A 251 15.90 -27.84 17.90
CA LEU A 251 17.00 -28.47 17.18
C LEU A 251 17.43 -29.73 17.89
N GLU A 252 17.68 -30.77 17.14
CA GLU A 252 18.19 -32.06 17.66
C GLU A 252 19.58 -32.31 17.11
N ILE A 253 20.55 -32.53 18.00
CA ILE A 253 21.94 -32.78 17.64
C ILE A 253 22.41 -34.05 18.31
N ARG A 254 22.83 -35.05 17.52
CA ARG A 254 23.43 -36.28 18.01
C ARG A 254 24.84 -36.00 18.53
N LEU A 255 25.27 -36.75 19.55
CA LEU A 255 26.65 -36.67 20.04
C LEU A 255 27.65 -36.90 18.89
N GLY A 256 28.61 -36.01 18.79
CA GLY A 256 29.63 -35.96 17.73
C GLY A 256 29.18 -35.33 16.43
N GLN A 257 27.89 -35.04 16.25
CA GLN A 257 27.36 -34.37 15.06
C GLN A 257 27.62 -32.88 15.10
N THR A 258 27.85 -32.31 13.93
CA THR A 258 27.82 -30.85 13.68
C THR A 258 26.60 -30.52 12.84
N ILE A 259 25.84 -29.51 13.22
CA ILE A 259 24.74 -28.96 12.43
C ILE A 259 25.07 -27.52 12.03
N GLU A 260 24.60 -27.13 10.86
CA GLU A 260 24.66 -25.76 10.39
C GLU A 260 23.31 -25.08 10.69
N ARG A 261 23.41 -23.89 11.30
CA ARG A 261 22.25 -23.09 11.64
C ARG A 261 22.57 -21.61 11.37
N PRO A 262 22.75 -21.22 10.09
CA PRO A 262 23.11 -19.86 9.75
C PRO A 262 22.06 -18.89 10.29
N LYS A 263 22.51 -17.70 10.68
CA LYS A 263 21.62 -16.60 10.97
C LYS A 263 21.30 -15.91 9.67
N LEU A 264 20.00 -15.83 9.36
CA LEU A 264 19.52 -15.20 8.14
C LEU A 264 19.07 -13.77 8.45
N SER A 265 19.45 -12.84 7.59
CA SER A 265 18.97 -11.46 7.61
C SER A 265 18.50 -11.10 6.21
N ALA A 266 17.32 -10.47 6.14
CA ALA A 266 16.76 -9.98 4.91
C ALA A 266 17.21 -8.53 4.67
N LYS A 267 17.70 -8.23 3.47
CA LYS A 267 17.85 -6.86 2.99
C LYS A 267 16.59 -6.46 2.25
N ILE A 268 15.85 -5.52 2.83
CA ILE A 268 14.60 -4.99 2.30
C ILE A 268 14.82 -3.54 1.90
N VAL A 269 14.46 -3.18 0.69
CA VAL A 269 14.54 -1.82 0.15
C VAL A 269 13.13 -1.24 0.06
N ASP A 270 12.93 -0.08 0.63
CA ASP A 270 11.73 0.73 0.43
C ASP A 270 11.96 1.66 -0.78
N GLU A 271 11.34 1.35 -1.90
CA GLU A 271 11.46 2.11 -3.14
C GLU A 271 10.90 3.54 -3.03
N LEU A 272 9.93 3.78 -2.13
CA LEU A 272 9.35 5.10 -1.94
C LEU A 272 10.27 6.09 -1.23
N SER A 273 11.08 5.61 -0.30
CA SER A 273 12.02 6.45 0.45
C SER A 273 13.47 6.23 0.03
N GLY A 274 13.77 5.17 -0.74
CA GLY A 274 15.12 4.75 -1.09
C GLY A 274 15.92 4.21 0.10
N LYS A 275 15.25 3.84 1.21
CA LYS A 275 15.92 3.38 2.44
C LYS A 275 16.04 1.87 2.46
N ASP A 276 17.24 1.40 2.84
CA ASP A 276 17.55 -0.02 3.03
C ASP A 276 17.40 -0.43 4.49
N PHE A 277 16.86 -1.61 4.72
CA PHE A 277 16.75 -2.25 6.03
C PHE A 277 17.40 -3.62 5.96
N THR A 278 18.31 -3.91 6.90
CA THR A 278 18.88 -5.26 7.08
C THR A 278 18.39 -5.81 8.40
N LEU A 279 17.55 -6.82 8.35
CA LEU A 279 16.79 -7.29 9.50
C LEU A 279 16.74 -8.81 9.56
N SER A 280 16.95 -9.34 10.77
CA SER A 280 16.75 -10.76 11.07
C SER A 280 15.30 -11.02 11.48
N GLU A 281 14.92 -12.28 11.54
CA GLU A 281 13.64 -12.74 12.09
C GLU A 281 13.41 -12.18 13.50
N GLY A 282 12.16 -11.76 13.79
CA GLY A 282 11.76 -11.16 15.07
C GLY A 282 12.11 -9.68 15.24
N LYS A 283 12.74 -9.02 14.28
CA LYS A 283 13.03 -7.58 14.33
C LYS A 283 11.91 -6.76 13.71
N GLU A 284 11.68 -5.59 14.32
CA GLU A 284 10.69 -4.62 13.85
C GLU A 284 11.38 -3.44 13.16
N PHE A 285 10.70 -2.85 12.19
CA PHE A 285 11.10 -1.60 11.53
C PHE A 285 9.89 -0.74 11.21
N GLU A 286 10.14 0.52 10.90
CA GLU A 286 9.13 1.48 10.47
C GLU A 286 9.55 2.13 9.16
N LEU A 287 8.58 2.37 8.28
CA LEU A 287 8.82 3.05 7.02
C LEU A 287 8.75 4.57 7.22
N PRO A 288 9.64 5.35 6.58
CA PRO A 288 9.66 6.82 6.72
C PRO A 288 8.34 7.49 6.33
N LYS A 289 7.65 6.95 5.33
CA LYS A 289 6.36 7.48 4.85
C LYS A 289 5.15 6.94 5.62
N MET A 290 5.34 6.02 6.56
CA MET A 290 4.27 5.44 7.40
C MET A 290 4.67 5.43 8.89
N PRO A 291 4.88 6.60 9.50
CA PRO A 291 5.28 6.67 10.90
C PRO A 291 4.22 6.04 11.81
N GLY A 292 4.67 5.28 12.81
CA GLY A 292 3.80 4.58 13.77
C GLY A 292 3.29 3.23 13.31
N THR A 293 3.53 2.81 12.06
CA THR A 293 3.24 1.45 11.60
C THR A 293 4.45 0.57 11.80
N LYS A 294 4.41 -0.29 12.82
CA LYS A 294 5.46 -1.26 13.09
C LYS A 294 5.32 -2.49 12.20
N ILE A 295 6.37 -2.81 11.49
CA ILE A 295 6.45 -3.97 10.60
C ILE A 295 7.42 -4.95 11.23
N LEU A 296 6.95 -6.16 11.51
CA LEU A 296 7.74 -7.24 12.07
C LEU A 296 8.20 -8.19 10.95
N VAL A 297 9.47 -8.54 10.94
CA VAL A 297 9.99 -9.63 10.11
C VAL A 297 9.64 -10.96 10.79
N SER A 298 8.64 -11.66 10.29
CA SER A 298 8.14 -12.90 10.90
C SER A 298 8.97 -14.12 10.52
N LYS A 299 9.48 -14.15 9.28
CA LYS A 299 10.28 -15.26 8.77
C LYS A 299 11.22 -14.79 7.68
N VAL A 300 12.44 -15.29 7.68
CA VAL A 300 13.43 -15.05 6.63
C VAL A 300 13.85 -16.39 6.01
N SER A 301 13.82 -16.46 4.69
CA SER A 301 14.36 -17.58 3.92
C SER A 301 15.24 -17.04 2.78
N GLU A 302 15.90 -17.93 2.05
CA GLU A 302 16.74 -17.54 0.91
C GLU A 302 15.92 -16.96 -0.24
N GLU A 303 14.68 -17.40 -0.40
CA GLU A 303 13.83 -17.03 -1.54
C GLU A 303 12.78 -15.98 -1.19
N SER A 304 12.41 -15.87 0.09
CA SER A 304 11.35 -14.98 0.54
C SER A 304 11.53 -14.49 1.97
N VAL A 305 10.92 -13.36 2.27
CA VAL A 305 10.77 -12.83 3.63
C VAL A 305 9.29 -12.59 3.90
N THR A 306 8.81 -13.05 5.06
CA THR A 306 7.45 -12.77 5.52
C THR A 306 7.50 -11.62 6.50
N ILE A 307 6.72 -10.59 6.21
CA ILE A 307 6.51 -9.45 7.10
C ILE A 307 5.11 -9.50 7.67
N SER A 308 4.95 -9.09 8.92
CA SER A 308 3.63 -8.93 9.54
C SER A 308 3.47 -7.53 10.14
N PHE A 309 2.27 -6.97 10.00
CA PHE A 309 1.98 -5.60 10.38
C PHE A 309 0.50 -5.43 10.76
N ILE A 310 0.22 -4.34 11.46
CA ILE A 310 -1.14 -3.90 11.77
C ILE A 310 -1.31 -2.52 11.13
N LEU A 311 -2.29 -2.39 10.24
CA LEU A 311 -2.58 -1.11 9.59
C LEU A 311 -3.23 -0.13 10.58
N PRO A 312 -3.01 1.18 10.45
CA PRO A 312 -3.67 2.18 11.28
C PRO A 312 -5.19 2.01 11.27
N GLY A 313 -5.80 1.98 12.46
CA GLY A 313 -7.25 1.80 12.62
C GLY A 313 -7.77 0.37 12.44
N LYS A 314 -6.89 -0.62 12.22
CA LYS A 314 -7.23 -2.05 12.21
C LYS A 314 -6.67 -2.73 13.46
N THR A 315 -7.29 -3.83 13.87
CA THR A 315 -6.85 -4.67 14.99
C THR A 315 -6.18 -5.96 14.51
N ASP A 316 -6.47 -6.36 13.29
CA ASP A 316 -6.03 -7.63 12.76
C ASP A 316 -4.61 -7.51 12.17
N ARG A 317 -3.76 -8.43 12.59
CA ARG A 317 -2.41 -8.58 12.03
C ARG A 317 -2.51 -9.18 10.63
N GLN A 318 -1.87 -8.54 9.69
CA GLN A 318 -1.75 -9.01 8.30
C GLN A 318 -0.34 -9.54 8.07
N GLU A 319 -0.23 -10.53 7.21
CA GLU A 319 1.05 -11.09 6.78
C GLU A 319 1.20 -10.96 5.27
N GLN A 320 2.39 -10.62 4.83
CA GLN A 320 2.74 -10.50 3.43
C GLN A 320 4.09 -11.16 3.17
N GLU A 321 4.13 -12.01 2.16
CA GLU A 321 5.36 -12.61 1.66
C GLU A 321 5.94 -11.74 0.55
N LEU A 322 7.21 -11.36 0.69
CA LEU A 322 8.01 -10.68 -0.32
C LEU A 322 9.02 -11.68 -0.87
N LYS A 323 8.99 -11.93 -2.17
CA LYS A 323 9.95 -12.81 -2.84
C LYS A 323 11.17 -12.02 -3.30
N ILE A 324 12.31 -12.68 -3.32
CA ILE A 324 13.55 -12.11 -3.85
C ILE A 324 13.37 -11.79 -5.33
N LYS A 325 13.81 -10.62 -5.74
CA LYS A 325 13.74 -10.14 -7.13
C LYS A 325 15.11 -9.88 -7.67
#